data_e311182da1b07ca51bb5593bc83fe421
#
_entry.id   e311182da1b07ca51bb5593bc83fe421
#
_cell.length_a   1.000
_cell.length_b   1.000
_cell.length_c   1.000
_cell.angle_alpha   90.00
_cell.angle_beta   90.00
_cell.angle_gamma   90.00
#
_symmetry.space_group_name_H-M   'P 1'
#
loop_
_entity.id
_entity.type
_entity.pdbx_description
1 polymer ?
#
loop_
_entity_poly.entity_id
_entity_poly.type
_entity_poly.pdbx_seq_one_letter_code
_entity_poly.pdbx_strand_id
1 'polypeptide(L)'
;MKASVVYTAENDPNHLLGRPNGYTSKASFTDSRIKASSIKDTSSGSVDRGGSVEVYPDQAGAAARKKYIDDTMKAAPILGTEYSYIDGPVLLRLSQLLTPDQAAQYQIALQAN
;
A
#
# COMPACT_ATOMS: atom_id res chain seq x y z
N MET A 1 -8.24 2.68 -11.23
CA MET A 1 -6.95 2.99 -10.59
C MET A 1 -6.32 4.21 -11.24
N LYS A 2 -5.97 5.18 -10.46
CA LYS A 2 -5.35 6.42 -10.96
C LYS A 2 -4.24 6.85 -10.00
N ALA A 3 -3.02 7.05 -10.51
CA ALA A 3 -1.91 7.54 -9.69
C ALA A 3 -2.26 8.90 -9.08
N SER A 4 -2.04 9.05 -7.78
CA SER A 4 -2.34 10.27 -7.04
C SER A 4 -1.09 10.95 -6.49
N VAL A 5 -0.14 10.19 -5.97
CA VAL A 5 1.11 10.72 -5.43
C VAL A 5 2.26 9.79 -5.82
N VAL A 6 3.31 10.38 -6.37
CA VAL A 6 4.60 9.71 -6.55
C VAL A 6 5.53 10.31 -5.50
N TYR A 7 6.04 9.48 -4.60
CA TYR A 7 6.78 9.96 -3.44
C TYR A 7 8.25 10.21 -3.75
N THR A 8 8.78 11.22 -3.08
CA THR A 8 10.22 11.52 -3.01
C THR A 8 10.64 11.43 -1.55
N ALA A 9 11.96 11.49 -1.29
CA ALA A 9 12.45 11.48 0.09
C ALA A 9 11.92 12.66 0.90
N GLU A 10 11.65 13.80 0.24
CA GLU A 10 11.17 15.02 0.90
C GLU A 10 9.69 14.96 1.26
N ASN A 11 8.86 14.30 0.44
CA ASN A 11 7.40 14.30 0.66
C ASN A 11 6.87 12.99 1.25
N ASP A 12 7.74 12.01 1.52
CA ASP A 12 7.31 10.74 2.10
C ASP A 12 6.96 10.92 3.58
N PRO A 13 5.67 10.77 3.98
CA PRO A 13 5.27 10.94 5.38
C PRO A 13 5.87 9.90 6.31
N ASN A 14 6.29 8.74 5.78
CA ASN A 14 6.94 7.68 6.57
C ASN A 14 8.43 7.90 6.72
N HIS A 15 9.04 8.79 5.91
CA HIS A 15 10.48 9.06 5.90
C HIS A 15 11.33 7.80 5.69
N LEU A 16 10.85 6.86 4.85
CA LEU A 16 11.54 5.60 4.59
C LEU A 16 12.17 5.53 3.21
N LEU A 17 11.72 6.38 2.28
CA LEU A 17 12.19 6.32 0.90
C LEU A 17 13.67 6.64 0.81
N GLY A 18 14.45 5.71 0.24
CA GLY A 18 15.89 5.84 0.08
C GLY A 18 16.71 5.56 1.33
N ARG A 19 16.08 5.20 2.45
CA ARG A 19 16.79 4.89 3.70
C ARG A 19 17.08 3.38 3.79
N PRO A 20 18.09 2.99 4.59
CA PRO A 20 18.34 1.57 4.89
C PRO A 20 17.05 0.92 5.42
N ASN A 21 16.71 -0.27 4.91
CA ASN A 21 15.52 -1.02 5.25
C ASN A 21 14.20 -0.37 4.79
N GLY A 22 14.27 0.76 4.06
CA GLY A 22 13.11 1.39 3.46
C GLY A 22 12.93 1.01 1.99
N TYR A 23 11.86 1.53 1.38
CA TYR A 23 11.63 1.34 -0.05
C TYR A 23 12.49 2.30 -0.88
N THR A 24 12.75 1.88 -2.13
CA THR A 24 13.50 2.69 -3.08
C THR A 24 12.59 3.56 -3.93
N SER A 25 11.32 3.16 -4.06
CA SER A 25 10.29 3.97 -4.70
C SER A 25 8.93 3.65 -4.11
N LYS A 26 8.01 4.61 -4.21
CA LYS A 26 6.64 4.47 -3.73
C LYS A 26 5.72 5.37 -4.53
N ALA A 27 4.53 4.87 -4.83
CA ALA A 27 3.45 5.67 -5.40
C ALA A 27 2.12 5.24 -4.79
N SER A 28 1.22 6.21 -4.61
CA SER A 28 -0.16 5.94 -4.20
C SER A 28 -1.10 6.11 -5.38
N PHE A 29 -2.25 5.47 -5.31
CA PHE A 29 -3.29 5.59 -6.32
C PHE A 29 -4.67 5.61 -5.68
N THR A 30 -5.65 6.11 -6.43
CA THR A 30 -7.06 6.09 -6.06
C THR A 30 -7.80 5.04 -6.88
N ASP A 31 -8.89 4.52 -6.32
CA ASP A 31 -9.80 3.62 -7.03
C ASP A 31 -11.21 4.21 -6.94
N SER A 32 -11.80 4.53 -8.09
CA SER A 32 -13.11 5.19 -8.16
C SER A 32 -14.25 4.33 -7.65
N ARG A 33 -14.05 3.04 -7.47
CA ARG A 33 -15.06 2.13 -6.91
C ARG A 33 -15.23 2.32 -5.40
N ILE A 34 -14.30 3.01 -4.75
CA ILE A 34 -14.41 3.33 -3.32
C ILE A 34 -15.24 4.59 -3.16
N LYS A 35 -16.30 4.52 -2.34
CA LYS A 35 -17.14 5.68 -2.05
C LYS A 35 -16.38 6.70 -1.21
N ALA A 36 -16.35 7.95 -1.64
CA ALA A 36 -15.67 9.02 -0.92
C ALA A 36 -16.16 9.15 0.53
N SER A 37 -17.45 8.97 0.75
CA SER A 37 -18.06 9.06 2.09
C SER A 37 -17.61 7.96 3.05
N SER A 38 -17.04 6.87 2.55
CA SER A 38 -16.54 5.76 3.36
C SER A 38 -15.08 5.94 3.77
N ILE A 39 -14.36 6.86 3.15
CA ILE A 39 -12.93 7.08 3.39
C ILE A 39 -12.76 7.78 4.74
N LYS A 40 -11.99 7.15 5.65
CA LYS A 40 -11.69 7.72 6.97
C LYS A 40 -10.46 8.60 6.93
N ASP A 41 -9.38 8.13 6.32
CA ASP A 41 -8.17 8.91 6.15
C ASP A 41 -8.24 9.63 4.81
N THR A 42 -8.60 10.92 4.86
CA THR A 42 -8.79 11.73 3.66
C THR A 42 -7.52 12.41 3.17
N SER A 43 -6.38 12.17 3.84
CA SER A 43 -5.11 12.75 3.41
C SER A 43 -4.75 12.28 1.99
N SER A 44 -4.06 13.14 1.25
CA SER A 44 -3.59 12.80 -0.09
C SER A 44 -2.64 11.61 -0.03
N GLY A 45 -2.86 10.62 -0.88
CA GLY A 45 -2.03 9.44 -0.94
C GLY A 45 -2.32 8.39 0.12
N SER A 46 -3.38 8.53 0.93
CA SER A 46 -3.73 7.50 1.90
C SER A 46 -4.14 6.20 1.19
N VAL A 47 -3.82 5.06 1.82
CA VAL A 47 -4.21 3.74 1.31
C VAL A 47 -5.74 3.62 1.22
N ASP A 48 -6.47 4.26 2.13
CA ASP A 48 -7.94 4.21 2.14
C ASP A 48 -8.57 4.66 0.82
N ARG A 49 -7.89 5.52 0.05
CA ARG A 49 -8.40 6.02 -1.23
C ARG A 49 -8.24 5.02 -2.38
N GLY A 50 -7.44 4.00 -2.20
CA GLY A 50 -7.16 2.99 -3.22
C GLY A 50 -6.05 2.08 -2.79
N GLY A 51 -4.82 2.55 -2.83
CA GLY A 51 -3.69 1.77 -2.39
C GLY A 51 -2.36 2.46 -2.65
N SER A 52 -1.30 1.70 -2.42
CA SER A 52 0.06 2.15 -2.70
C SER A 52 0.92 0.97 -3.17
N VAL A 53 1.95 1.30 -3.94
CA VAL A 53 2.96 0.35 -4.41
C VAL A 53 4.30 0.81 -3.81
N GLU A 54 4.95 -0.07 -3.09
CA GLU A 54 6.29 0.14 -2.53
C GLU A 54 7.25 -0.84 -3.17
N VAL A 55 8.40 -0.36 -3.65
CA VAL A 55 9.43 -1.20 -4.25
C VAL A 55 10.65 -1.18 -3.35
N TYR A 56 11.17 -2.36 -3.07
CA TYR A 56 12.32 -2.57 -2.17
C TYR A 56 13.53 -3.04 -2.98
N PRO A 57 14.74 -2.96 -2.43
CA PRO A 57 15.93 -3.49 -3.11
C PRO A 57 15.85 -4.98 -3.38
N ASP A 58 15.10 -5.73 -2.55
CA ASP A 58 14.96 -7.18 -2.68
C ASP A 58 13.64 -7.66 -2.08
N GLN A 59 13.35 -8.94 -2.26
CA GLN A 59 12.14 -9.57 -1.73
C GLN A 59 12.12 -9.58 -0.20
N ALA A 60 13.27 -9.72 0.44
CA ALA A 60 13.35 -9.73 1.90
C ALA A 60 12.87 -8.41 2.50
N GLY A 61 13.20 -7.29 1.87
CA GLY A 61 12.72 -5.97 2.30
C GLY A 61 11.21 -5.85 2.19
N ALA A 62 10.63 -6.26 1.06
CA ALA A 62 9.18 -6.25 0.86
C ALA A 62 8.47 -7.16 1.88
N ALA A 63 8.99 -8.36 2.12
CA ALA A 63 8.41 -9.31 3.06
C ALA A 63 8.47 -8.79 4.49
N ALA A 64 9.58 -8.16 4.89
CA ALA A 64 9.72 -7.58 6.23
C ALA A 64 8.71 -6.45 6.45
N ARG A 65 8.50 -5.59 5.45
CA ARG A 65 7.53 -4.50 5.53
C ARG A 65 6.11 -5.03 5.63
N LYS A 66 5.76 -6.02 4.81
CA LYS A 66 4.44 -6.66 4.86
C LYS A 66 4.18 -7.23 6.25
N LYS A 67 5.14 -7.96 6.81
CA LYS A 67 5.02 -8.51 8.15
C LYS A 67 4.81 -7.43 9.20
N TYR A 68 5.56 -6.34 9.13
CA TYR A 68 5.42 -5.22 10.05
C TYR A 68 4.01 -4.63 10.00
N ILE A 69 3.48 -4.40 8.79
CA ILE A 69 2.14 -3.85 8.60
C ILE A 69 1.07 -4.81 9.11
N ASP A 70 1.16 -6.09 8.73
CA ASP A 70 0.20 -7.11 9.15
C ASP A 70 0.18 -7.27 10.67
N ASP A 71 1.35 -7.31 11.29
CA ASP A 71 1.48 -7.44 12.74
C ASP A 71 0.93 -6.19 13.46
N THR A 72 1.19 -5.01 12.94
CA THR A 72 0.71 -3.75 13.52
C THR A 72 -0.82 -3.68 13.48
N MET A 73 -1.42 -4.05 12.36
CA MET A 73 -2.88 -4.03 12.22
C MET A 73 -3.56 -5.12 13.04
N LYS A 74 -2.93 -6.27 13.17
CA LYS A 74 -3.41 -7.35 14.02
C LYS A 74 -3.37 -6.96 15.51
N ALA A 75 -2.32 -6.26 15.94
CA ALA A 75 -2.16 -5.81 17.32
C ALA A 75 -3.07 -4.65 17.68
N ALA A 76 -3.44 -3.82 16.70
CA ALA A 76 -4.26 -2.63 16.92
C ALA A 76 -5.40 -2.55 15.89
N PRO A 77 -6.43 -3.42 16.00
CA PRO A 77 -7.50 -3.47 15.00
C PRO A 77 -8.27 -2.15 14.83
N ILE A 78 -8.24 -1.28 15.85
CA ILE A 78 -8.89 0.04 15.79
C ILE A 78 -8.27 0.93 14.71
N LEU A 79 -7.02 0.69 14.31
CA LEU A 79 -6.37 1.42 13.22
C LEU A 79 -6.89 0.98 11.84
N GLY A 80 -7.76 -0.02 11.81
CA GLY A 80 -8.28 -0.60 10.57
C GLY A 80 -7.40 -1.73 10.07
N THR A 81 -7.69 -2.16 8.86
CA THR A 81 -6.91 -3.18 8.16
C THR A 81 -6.64 -2.74 6.73
N GLU A 82 -5.93 -3.56 5.98
CA GLU A 82 -5.74 -3.40 4.56
C GLU A 82 -5.38 -4.73 3.95
N TYR A 83 -5.56 -4.86 2.63
CA TYR A 83 -5.01 -5.99 1.91
C TYR A 83 -3.55 -5.69 1.56
N SER A 84 -2.68 -6.69 1.67
CA SER A 84 -1.30 -6.53 1.24
C SER A 84 -0.81 -7.79 0.52
N TYR A 85 -0.13 -7.59 -0.59
CA TYR A 85 0.39 -8.65 -1.44
C TYR A 85 1.82 -8.33 -1.83
N ILE A 86 2.67 -9.35 -1.93
CA ILE A 86 4.04 -9.17 -2.42
C ILE A 86 4.26 -10.00 -3.68
N ASP A 87 5.11 -9.45 -4.56
CA ASP A 87 5.65 -10.16 -5.71
C ASP A 87 7.11 -9.70 -5.88
N GLY A 88 8.04 -10.60 -5.51
CA GLY A 88 9.46 -10.23 -5.47
C GLY A 88 9.68 -9.02 -4.56
N PRO A 89 10.35 -7.96 -5.06
CA PRO A 89 10.64 -6.77 -4.25
C PRO A 89 9.48 -5.79 -4.13
N VAL A 90 8.32 -6.11 -4.70
CA VAL A 90 7.16 -5.19 -4.76
C VAL A 90 6.15 -5.55 -3.68
N LEU A 91 5.75 -4.55 -2.90
CA LEU A 91 4.65 -4.64 -1.94
C LEU A 91 3.49 -3.78 -2.44
N LEU A 92 2.34 -4.40 -2.64
CA LEU A 92 1.08 -3.74 -2.98
C LEU A 92 0.21 -3.68 -1.74
N ARG A 93 -0.21 -2.48 -1.35
CA ARG A 93 -1.11 -2.24 -0.23
C ARG A 93 -2.43 -1.70 -0.78
N LEU A 94 -3.55 -2.28 -0.35
CA LEU A 94 -4.87 -1.92 -0.84
C LEU A 94 -5.81 -1.54 0.30
N SER A 95 -6.70 -0.60 0.01
CA SER A 95 -7.74 -0.17 0.95
C SER A 95 -8.63 -1.34 1.39
N GLN A 96 -8.93 -1.39 2.68
CA GLN A 96 -9.93 -2.31 3.23
C GLN A 96 -11.33 -2.07 2.67
N LEU A 97 -11.57 -0.91 2.08
CA LEU A 97 -12.86 -0.53 1.50
C LEU A 97 -13.13 -1.23 0.16
N LEU A 98 -12.13 -1.81 -0.47
CA LEU A 98 -12.32 -2.68 -1.62
C LEU A 98 -12.94 -4.01 -1.16
N THR A 99 -13.79 -4.59 -2.02
CA THR A 99 -14.28 -5.95 -1.76
C THR A 99 -13.17 -6.97 -1.96
N PRO A 100 -13.28 -8.17 -1.37
CA PRO A 100 -12.30 -9.23 -1.60
C PRO A 100 -12.08 -9.55 -3.09
N ASP A 101 -13.14 -9.52 -3.90
CA ASP A 101 -13.04 -9.76 -5.34
C ASP A 101 -12.25 -8.64 -6.04
N GLN A 102 -12.48 -7.39 -5.66
CA GLN A 102 -11.74 -6.26 -6.21
C GLN A 102 -10.26 -6.32 -5.83
N ALA A 103 -9.96 -6.67 -4.58
CA ALA A 103 -8.58 -6.86 -4.13
C ALA A 103 -7.90 -8.00 -4.90
N ALA A 104 -8.62 -9.10 -5.14
CA ALA A 104 -8.10 -10.23 -5.90
C ALA A 104 -7.75 -9.85 -7.34
N GLN A 105 -8.48 -8.94 -7.96
CA GLN A 105 -8.16 -8.43 -9.30
C GLN A 105 -6.78 -7.75 -9.32
N TYR A 106 -6.48 -6.96 -8.29
CA TYR A 106 -5.15 -6.33 -8.15
C TYR A 106 -4.05 -7.38 -7.95
N GLN A 107 -4.31 -8.38 -7.11
CA GLN A 107 -3.35 -9.44 -6.85
C GLN A 107 -3.00 -10.19 -8.15
N ILE A 108 -4.02 -10.54 -8.94
CA ILE A 108 -3.82 -11.23 -10.22
C ILE A 108 -2.99 -10.35 -11.17
N ALA A 109 -3.31 -9.07 -11.27
CA ALA A 109 -2.58 -8.14 -12.14
C ALA A 109 -1.11 -8.00 -11.70
N LEU A 110 -0.85 -7.95 -10.39
CA LEU A 110 0.52 -7.89 -9.85
C LEU A 110 1.33 -9.12 -10.25
N GLN A 111 0.74 -10.31 -10.11
CA GLN A 111 1.42 -11.57 -10.36
C GLN A 111 1.56 -11.91 -11.85
N ALA A 112 0.83 -11.22 -12.72
CA ALA A 112 0.88 -11.44 -14.16
C ALA A 112 2.10 -10.79 -14.83
N ASN A 113 2.85 -9.96 -14.11
CA ASN A 113 4.01 -9.23 -14.66
C ASN A 113 5.32 -9.95 -14.41
#